data_baa1af0b92b2b5a42975f4bd2e486f03
#
_entry.id   baa1af0b92b2b5a42975f4bd2e486f03
#
_cell.length_a   1.000
_cell.length_b   1.000
_cell.length_c   1.000
_cell.angle_alpha   90.00
_cell.angle_beta   90.00
_cell.angle_gamma   90.00
#
_symmetry.space_group_name_H-M   'P 1'
#
loop_
_entity.id
_entity.type
_entity.pdbx_description
1 polymer ?
#
loop_
_entity_poly.entity_id
_entity_poly.type
_entity_poly.pdbx_seq_one_letter_code
_entity_poly.pdbx_strand_id
1 'polypeptide(L)'
;MKVLCILYDDPKGGMPKTYPLSDLPKLEKYPDGMTLPSPKGRDFTPGQLLGCVSGELGLRKFLESNGHELIVTNSKDGDGCEADKHIVDADIVISQPFFPYYLTKERIAKAKNLKMAITAGIGSDHVDLQAAMDNKIDVVEVTFCNSRSVAEHIVMMIVSLVRDYHNQHRIVNEGGWN
;
A
#
# COMPACT_ATOMS: atom_id res chain seq x y z
N MET A 1 -8.69 19.82 2.93
CA MET A 1 -7.27 19.46 2.76
C MET A 1 -7.12 18.77 1.42
N LYS A 2 -5.96 18.94 0.81
CA LYS A 2 -5.58 18.25 -0.43
C LYS A 2 -4.61 17.12 -0.12
N VAL A 3 -4.97 15.91 -0.51
CA VAL A 3 -4.18 14.70 -0.29
C VAL A 3 -3.63 14.22 -1.62
N LEU A 4 -2.33 14.17 -1.74
CA LEU A 4 -1.63 13.57 -2.89
C LEU A 4 -1.28 12.13 -2.56
N CYS A 5 -1.79 11.19 -3.34
CA CYS A 5 -1.53 9.76 -3.16
C CYS A 5 -0.79 9.20 -4.38
N ILE A 6 0.35 8.59 -4.13
CA ILE A 6 1.15 7.94 -5.17
C ILE A 6 0.80 6.45 -5.18
N LEU A 7 0.14 6.02 -6.25
CA LEU A 7 -0.19 4.62 -6.49
C LEU A 7 0.44 4.15 -7.78
N TYR A 8 0.98 2.95 -7.78
CA TYR A 8 1.45 2.36 -9.02
C TYR A 8 0.26 1.93 -9.89
N ASP A 9 0.45 2.10 -11.17
CA ASP A 9 -0.52 1.65 -12.17
C ASP A 9 -0.29 0.17 -12.42
N ASP A 10 -1.24 -0.67 -12.06
CA ASP A 10 -1.17 -2.06 -12.44
C ASP A 10 -1.56 -2.16 -13.92
N PRO A 11 -0.62 -2.49 -14.83
CA PRO A 11 -0.88 -2.53 -16.27
C PRO A 11 -1.94 -3.54 -16.67
N LYS A 12 -2.35 -4.41 -15.75
CA LYS A 12 -3.41 -5.41 -15.95
C LYS A 12 -4.70 -5.07 -15.22
N GLY A 13 -4.81 -3.87 -14.65
CA GLY A 13 -6.01 -3.41 -13.95
C GLY A 13 -6.22 -4.04 -12.58
N GLY A 14 -5.15 -4.19 -11.82
CA GLY A 14 -5.17 -4.74 -10.46
C GLY A 14 -4.77 -6.20 -10.40
N MET A 15 -5.15 -6.86 -9.32
CA MET A 15 -4.94 -8.31 -9.18
C MET A 15 -5.41 -9.04 -10.43
N PRO A 16 -4.73 -10.13 -10.81
CA PRO A 16 -5.15 -10.93 -11.96
C PRO A 16 -6.65 -11.14 -11.90
N LYS A 17 -7.35 -10.97 -13.01
CA LYS A 17 -8.80 -11.21 -13.12
C LYS A 17 -9.23 -12.61 -12.66
N THR A 18 -8.27 -13.49 -12.40
CA THR A 18 -8.45 -14.82 -11.83
C THR A 18 -8.92 -14.83 -10.37
N TYR A 19 -8.83 -13.67 -9.68
CA TYR A 19 -9.33 -13.53 -8.30
C TYR A 19 -10.26 -12.33 -8.21
N PRO A 20 -11.46 -12.38 -8.82
CA PRO A 20 -12.45 -11.35 -8.58
C PRO A 20 -12.74 -11.31 -7.08
N LEU A 21 -12.82 -10.09 -6.53
CA LEU A 21 -13.09 -9.88 -5.09
C LEU A 21 -14.36 -10.60 -4.61
N SER A 22 -15.32 -10.81 -5.52
CA SER A 22 -16.55 -11.56 -5.24
C SER A 22 -16.32 -13.03 -4.93
N ASP A 23 -15.23 -13.61 -5.43
CA ASP A 23 -14.92 -15.05 -5.30
C ASP A 23 -13.97 -15.35 -4.13
N LEU A 24 -13.44 -14.29 -3.51
CA LEU A 24 -12.61 -14.46 -2.32
C LEU A 24 -13.51 -14.73 -1.11
N PRO A 25 -13.13 -15.69 -0.24
CA PRO A 25 -13.88 -15.92 0.99
C PRO A 25 -13.89 -14.65 1.84
N LYS A 26 -15.08 -14.21 2.23
CA LYS A 26 -15.25 -13.12 3.17
C LYS A 26 -14.91 -13.61 4.56
N LEU A 27 -13.80 -13.13 5.09
CA LEU A 27 -13.39 -13.44 6.44
C LEU A 27 -13.94 -12.37 7.39
N GLU A 28 -14.81 -12.77 8.30
CA GLU A 28 -15.27 -11.93 9.40
C GLU A 28 -14.25 -11.86 10.53
N LYS A 29 -13.46 -12.91 10.68
CA LYS A 29 -12.42 -13.05 11.70
C LYS A 29 -11.18 -13.70 11.12
N TYR A 30 -10.04 -13.38 11.69
CA TYR A 30 -8.83 -14.15 11.47
C TYR A 30 -8.94 -15.55 12.10
N PRO A 31 -8.15 -16.55 11.62
CA PRO A 31 -8.16 -17.89 12.18
C PRO A 31 -7.87 -17.97 13.69
N ASP A 32 -7.18 -16.99 14.25
CA ASP A 32 -6.89 -16.84 15.68
C ASP A 32 -8.01 -16.16 16.48
N GLY A 33 -9.15 -15.94 15.86
CA GLY A 33 -10.32 -15.32 16.49
C GLY A 33 -10.29 -13.79 16.56
N MET A 34 -9.25 -13.13 16.05
CA MET A 34 -9.23 -11.68 15.95
C MET A 34 -10.24 -11.19 14.92
N THR A 35 -10.97 -10.16 15.26
CA THR A 35 -11.84 -9.47 14.30
C THR A 35 -11.01 -8.65 13.33
N LEU A 36 -11.42 -8.65 12.07
CA LEU A 36 -10.87 -7.71 11.10
C LEU A 36 -11.12 -6.28 11.58
N PRO A 37 -10.14 -5.36 11.38
CA PRO A 37 -10.36 -3.98 11.72
C PRO A 37 -11.56 -3.43 10.95
N SER A 38 -12.57 -3.02 11.69
CA SER A 38 -13.73 -2.32 11.16
C SER A 38 -13.75 -0.92 11.74
N PRO A 39 -13.04 0.03 11.14
CA PRO A 39 -13.05 1.40 11.64
C PRO A 39 -14.46 1.96 11.54
N LYS A 40 -14.98 2.44 12.65
CA LYS A 40 -16.28 3.11 12.69
C LYS A 40 -16.33 4.23 11.65
N GLY A 41 -17.39 4.29 10.87
CA GLY A 41 -17.60 5.32 9.87
C GLY A 41 -16.93 5.07 8.51
N ARG A 42 -16.32 3.92 8.28
CA ARG A 42 -15.82 3.52 6.98
C ARG A 42 -16.72 2.49 6.33
N ASP A 43 -17.13 2.78 5.13
CA ASP A 43 -18.06 1.95 4.36
C ASP A 43 -17.27 0.97 3.47
N PHE A 44 -16.65 -0.02 4.12
CA PHE A 44 -16.10 -1.16 3.39
C PHE A 44 -16.44 -2.48 4.09
N THR A 45 -16.69 -3.49 3.30
CA THR A 45 -17.01 -4.83 3.79
C THR A 45 -15.70 -5.55 4.12
N PRO A 46 -15.61 -6.28 5.24
CA PRO A 46 -14.49 -7.18 5.51
C PRO A 46 -14.24 -8.11 4.32
N GLY A 47 -12.99 -8.26 3.93
CA GLY A 47 -12.59 -9.05 2.75
C GLY A 47 -12.47 -8.26 1.46
N GLN A 48 -13.02 -7.04 1.35
CA GLN A 48 -12.80 -6.21 0.16
C GLN A 48 -11.35 -5.77 -0.02
N LEU A 49 -10.57 -5.78 1.05
CA LEU A 49 -9.14 -5.47 1.01
C LEU A 49 -8.28 -6.65 0.55
N LEU A 50 -8.84 -7.87 0.57
CA LEU A 50 -8.11 -9.06 0.13
C LEU A 50 -7.96 -9.05 -1.39
N GLY A 51 -6.74 -9.25 -1.84
CA GLY A 51 -6.42 -9.27 -3.26
C GLY A 51 -6.32 -7.90 -3.92
N CYS A 52 -6.48 -6.82 -3.20
CA CYS A 52 -6.27 -5.48 -3.72
C CYS A 52 -4.89 -4.97 -3.28
N VAL A 53 -3.93 -5.01 -4.18
CA VAL A 53 -2.56 -4.53 -3.96
C VAL A 53 -2.32 -3.15 -4.55
N SER A 54 -3.26 -2.69 -5.36
CA SER A 54 -3.29 -1.34 -5.94
C SER A 54 -4.69 -0.77 -5.82
N GLY A 55 -4.81 0.54 -6.00
CA GLY A 55 -6.09 1.22 -5.93
C GLY A 55 -6.33 1.94 -4.60
N GLU A 56 -7.42 2.63 -4.55
CA GLU A 56 -7.70 3.60 -3.49
C GLU A 56 -8.36 3.00 -2.24
N LEU A 57 -8.81 1.74 -2.32
CA LEU A 57 -9.40 1.00 -1.20
C LEU A 57 -10.48 1.77 -0.40
N GLY A 58 -11.30 2.58 -1.08
CA GLY A 58 -12.30 3.44 -0.46
C GLY A 58 -11.78 4.76 0.10
N LEU A 59 -10.49 5.06 -0.02
CA LEU A 59 -9.89 6.31 0.45
C LEU A 59 -10.52 7.53 -0.21
N ARG A 60 -10.81 7.49 -1.51
CA ARG A 60 -11.48 8.56 -2.24
C ARG A 60 -12.83 8.87 -1.63
N LYS A 61 -13.68 7.86 -1.49
CA LYS A 61 -15.01 8.03 -0.91
C LYS A 61 -14.94 8.63 0.49
N PHE A 62 -14.01 8.14 1.31
CA PHE A 62 -13.80 8.65 2.67
C PHE A 62 -13.36 10.13 2.68
N LEU A 63 -12.37 10.49 1.89
CA LEU A 63 -11.84 11.85 1.87
C LEU A 63 -12.83 12.84 1.28
N GLU A 64 -13.41 12.54 0.12
CA GLU A 64 -14.34 13.44 -0.56
C GLU A 64 -15.64 13.64 0.22
N SER A 65 -16.16 12.61 0.88
CA SER A 65 -17.35 12.74 1.74
C SER A 65 -17.09 13.60 2.99
N ASN A 66 -15.81 13.80 3.36
CA ASN A 66 -15.40 14.68 4.45
C ASN A 66 -14.88 16.05 3.94
N GLY A 67 -15.14 16.40 2.69
CA GLY A 67 -14.77 17.70 2.13
C GLY A 67 -13.28 17.85 1.83
N HIS A 68 -12.58 16.75 1.58
CA HIS A 68 -11.16 16.75 1.20
C HIS A 68 -11.00 16.37 -0.26
N GLU A 69 -9.94 16.87 -0.89
CA GLU A 69 -9.57 16.54 -2.26
C GLU A 69 -8.55 15.40 -2.26
N LEU A 70 -8.75 14.38 -3.11
CA LEU A 70 -7.79 13.30 -3.33
C LEU A 70 -7.28 13.35 -4.77
N ILE A 71 -5.98 13.57 -4.92
CA ILE A 71 -5.26 13.43 -6.17
C ILE A 71 -4.48 12.12 -6.15
N VAL A 72 -4.68 11.29 -7.15
CA VAL A 72 -3.96 10.01 -7.30
C VAL A 72 -3.14 10.06 -8.58
N THR A 73 -1.86 9.70 -8.50
CA THR A 73 -0.97 9.63 -9.66
C THR A 73 0.04 8.51 -9.52
N ASN A 74 0.46 7.94 -10.64
CA ASN A 74 1.60 7.03 -10.76
C ASN A 74 2.87 7.76 -11.27
N SER A 75 2.72 8.97 -11.77
CA SER A 75 3.81 9.79 -12.31
C SER A 75 4.57 10.47 -11.18
N LYS A 76 5.68 9.85 -10.78
CA LYS A 76 6.47 10.21 -9.59
C LYS A 76 7.96 10.42 -9.87
N ASP A 77 8.44 10.02 -11.03
CA ASP A 77 9.85 10.05 -11.38
C ASP A 77 10.19 11.21 -12.32
N GLY A 78 11.39 11.73 -12.17
CA GLY A 78 11.88 12.86 -12.93
C GLY A 78 11.40 14.22 -12.41
N ASP A 79 12.08 15.26 -12.85
CA ASP A 79 11.72 16.63 -12.50
C ASP A 79 10.46 17.07 -13.25
N GLY A 80 9.51 17.65 -12.51
CA GLY A 80 8.26 18.15 -13.08
C GLY A 80 7.24 17.06 -13.43
N CYS A 81 7.37 15.86 -12.84
CA CYS A 81 6.34 14.82 -12.92
C CYS A 81 4.99 15.32 -12.36
N GLU A 82 3.91 14.56 -12.59
CA GLU A 82 2.58 14.99 -12.09
C GLU A 82 2.58 15.15 -10.57
N ALA A 83 3.26 14.26 -9.83
CA ALA A 83 3.39 14.41 -8.38
C ALA A 83 4.05 15.73 -7.99
N ASP A 84 5.08 16.18 -8.73
CA ASP A 84 5.76 17.44 -8.47
C ASP A 84 4.85 18.66 -8.67
N LYS A 85 3.87 18.58 -9.57
CA LYS A 85 2.90 19.67 -9.79
C LYS A 85 1.92 19.78 -8.63
N HIS A 86 1.54 18.65 -8.04
CA HIS A 86 0.53 18.60 -6.99
C HIS A 86 1.11 18.75 -5.58
N ILE A 87 2.39 18.39 -5.36
CA ILE A 87 3.01 18.51 -4.03
C ILE A 87 3.09 19.96 -3.55
N VAL A 88 3.10 20.93 -4.47
CA VAL A 88 3.27 22.36 -4.17
C VAL A 88 2.19 22.89 -3.22
N ASP A 89 0.96 22.37 -3.34
CA ASP A 89 -0.20 22.79 -2.58
C ASP A 89 -0.88 21.67 -1.80
N ALA A 90 -0.28 20.46 -1.80
CA ALA A 90 -0.77 19.35 -1.01
C ALA A 90 -0.58 19.57 0.50
N ASP A 91 -1.57 19.21 1.29
CA ASP A 91 -1.47 19.18 2.76
C ASP A 91 -0.86 17.87 3.27
N ILE A 92 -1.15 16.77 2.57
CA ILE A 92 -0.71 15.41 2.93
C ILE A 92 -0.21 14.72 1.68
N VAL A 93 0.91 14.02 1.77
CA VAL A 93 1.39 13.09 0.75
C VAL A 93 1.35 11.67 1.28
N ILE A 94 0.84 10.74 0.49
CA ILE A 94 0.87 9.29 0.76
C ILE A 94 1.73 8.64 -0.30
N SER A 95 2.80 8.01 0.11
CA SER A 95 3.72 7.26 -0.75
C SER A 95 3.90 5.84 -0.24
N GLN A 96 4.58 5.02 -1.00
CA GLN A 96 4.79 3.60 -0.68
C GLN A 96 6.27 3.25 -0.78
N PRO A 97 6.83 2.46 0.15
CA PRO A 97 8.26 2.14 0.14
C PRO A 97 8.67 1.27 -1.07
N PHE A 98 7.74 0.51 -1.64
CA PHE A 98 7.98 -0.33 -2.84
C PHE A 98 7.70 0.39 -4.17
N PHE A 99 7.05 1.57 -4.12
CA PHE A 99 6.83 2.45 -5.26
C PHE A 99 7.01 3.91 -4.81
N PRO A 100 8.22 4.29 -4.38
CA PRO A 100 8.44 5.51 -3.64
C PRO A 100 8.38 6.76 -4.53
N TYR A 101 7.70 7.78 -4.04
CA TYR A 101 7.94 9.16 -4.44
C TYR A 101 8.98 9.72 -3.49
N TYR A 102 10.19 9.90 -3.99
CA TYR A 102 11.30 10.41 -3.17
C TYR A 102 11.03 11.85 -2.76
N LEU A 103 10.66 12.03 -1.51
CA LEU A 103 10.40 13.33 -0.92
C LEU A 103 11.73 13.96 -0.47
N THR A 104 12.48 14.46 -1.45
CA THR A 104 13.80 15.08 -1.24
C THR A 104 13.67 16.46 -0.62
N LYS A 105 14.79 17.00 -0.16
CA LYS A 105 14.87 18.38 0.37
C LYS A 105 14.31 19.42 -0.62
N GLU A 106 14.60 19.24 -1.91
CA GLU A 106 14.14 20.16 -2.96
C GLU A 106 12.62 20.08 -3.15
N ARG A 107 12.03 18.87 -3.06
CA ARG A 107 10.59 18.68 -3.13
C ARG A 107 9.89 19.22 -1.89
N ILE A 108 10.46 18.97 -0.72
CA ILE A 108 9.97 19.53 0.54
C ILE A 108 9.97 21.06 0.50
N ALA A 109 11.03 21.68 -0.02
CA ALA A 109 11.11 23.14 -0.13
C ALA A 109 10.03 23.74 -1.05
N LYS A 110 9.50 22.96 -2.01
CA LYS A 110 8.39 23.35 -2.89
C LYS A 110 7.02 23.14 -2.25
N ALA A 111 6.91 22.24 -1.29
CA ALA A 111 5.67 21.77 -0.68
C ALA A 111 5.20 22.71 0.44
N LYS A 112 4.68 23.88 0.07
CA LYS A 112 4.40 25.00 0.99
C LYS A 112 3.33 24.69 2.06
N ASN A 113 2.41 23.79 1.77
CA ASN A 113 1.28 23.47 2.64
C ASN A 113 1.43 22.11 3.34
N LEU A 114 2.49 21.37 3.00
CA LEU A 114 2.66 19.99 3.46
C LEU A 114 2.83 19.94 4.98
N LYS A 115 1.98 19.15 5.62
CA LYS A 115 1.94 18.93 7.07
C LYS A 115 2.34 17.51 7.44
N MET A 116 2.07 16.56 6.54
CA MET A 116 2.27 15.14 6.83
C MET A 116 2.69 14.36 5.58
N ALA A 117 3.67 13.50 5.75
CA ALA A 117 4.06 12.48 4.78
C ALA A 117 3.76 11.10 5.37
N ILE A 118 2.89 10.34 4.73
CA ILE A 118 2.49 9.00 5.16
C ILE A 118 3.19 7.98 4.25
N THR A 119 3.97 7.11 4.85
CA THR A 119 4.52 5.94 4.19
C THR A 119 3.54 4.78 4.37
N ALA A 120 2.88 4.37 3.29
CA ALA A 120 1.92 3.28 3.30
C ALA A 120 2.65 1.91 3.29
N GLY A 121 3.41 1.66 4.31
CA GLY A 121 4.24 0.47 4.51
C GLY A 121 5.25 0.69 5.62
N ILE A 122 6.24 -0.18 5.69
CA ILE A 122 7.35 -0.10 6.66
C ILE A 122 8.54 0.50 5.94
N GLY A 123 9.18 1.49 6.60
CA GLY A 123 10.34 2.20 6.07
C GLY A 123 10.00 3.56 5.45
N SER A 124 10.83 4.53 5.74
CA SER A 124 10.71 5.92 5.29
C SER A 124 11.97 6.42 4.56
N ASP A 125 12.81 5.52 4.07
CA ASP A 125 14.09 5.83 3.42
C ASP A 125 13.95 6.73 2.18
N HIS A 126 12.74 6.84 1.63
CA HIS A 126 12.42 7.71 0.51
C HIS A 126 12.02 9.13 0.94
N VAL A 127 12.06 9.44 2.24
CA VAL A 127 11.77 10.78 2.79
C VAL A 127 13.04 11.35 3.41
N ASP A 128 13.41 12.56 3.03
CA ASP A 128 14.44 13.33 3.72
C ASP A 128 13.91 13.77 5.09
N LEU A 129 14.20 12.95 6.11
CA LEU A 129 13.70 13.17 7.47
C LEU A 129 14.21 14.46 8.09
N GLN A 130 15.45 14.86 7.79
CA GLN A 130 16.00 16.10 8.32
C GLN A 130 15.26 17.31 7.71
N ALA A 131 15.08 17.30 6.40
CA ALA A 131 14.33 18.37 5.73
C ALA A 131 12.86 18.39 6.19
N ALA A 132 12.23 17.23 6.45
CA ALA A 132 10.87 17.15 6.97
C ALA A 132 10.79 17.81 8.37
N MET A 133 11.70 17.47 9.27
CA MET A 133 11.77 18.07 10.63
C MET A 133 11.99 19.58 10.57
N ASP A 134 12.90 20.04 9.74
CA ASP A 134 13.20 21.46 9.58
C ASP A 134 11.98 22.26 9.10
N ASN A 135 11.11 21.62 8.32
CA ASN A 135 9.88 22.22 7.79
C ASN A 135 8.62 21.84 8.60
N LYS A 136 8.76 21.18 9.76
CA LYS A 136 7.67 20.79 10.65
C LYS A 136 6.65 19.88 9.97
N ILE A 137 7.13 18.95 9.15
CA ILE A 137 6.31 17.94 8.47
C ILE A 137 6.41 16.66 9.28
N ASP A 138 5.26 16.14 9.69
CA ASP A 138 5.19 14.83 10.36
C ASP A 138 5.41 13.72 9.35
N VAL A 139 6.31 12.78 9.66
CA VAL A 139 6.54 11.57 8.84
C VAL A 139 6.02 10.36 9.60
N VAL A 140 5.09 9.64 9.00
CA VAL A 140 4.37 8.53 9.62
C VAL A 140 4.52 7.27 8.78
N GLU A 141 4.85 6.16 9.42
CA GLU A 141 4.89 4.82 8.83
C GLU A 141 3.75 3.95 9.33
N VAL A 142 3.34 2.97 8.52
CA VAL A 142 2.39 1.94 8.94
C VAL A 142 3.17 0.75 9.50
N THR A 143 3.84 0.97 10.61
CA THR A 143 4.72 0.00 11.26
C THR A 143 3.95 -1.23 11.75
N PHE A 144 4.51 -2.42 11.57
CA PHE A 144 3.95 -3.72 11.95
C PHE A 144 2.66 -4.16 11.25
N CYS A 145 2.13 -3.40 10.31
CA CYS A 145 0.85 -3.72 9.66
C CYS A 145 0.83 -5.08 8.93
N ASN A 146 1.97 -5.51 8.41
CA ASN A 146 2.11 -6.75 7.65
C ASN A 146 3.11 -7.75 8.25
N SER A 147 3.60 -7.53 9.46
CA SER A 147 4.67 -8.34 10.07
C SER A 147 4.28 -9.81 10.18
N ARG A 148 3.04 -10.11 10.57
CA ARG A 148 2.54 -11.48 10.65
C ARG A 148 2.51 -12.13 9.27
N SER A 149 1.93 -11.46 8.28
CA SER A 149 1.86 -11.97 6.91
C SER A 149 3.23 -12.26 6.32
N VAL A 150 4.20 -11.38 6.58
CA VAL A 150 5.59 -11.58 6.14
C VAL A 150 6.21 -12.77 6.85
N ALA A 151 6.02 -12.91 8.16
CA ALA A 151 6.55 -14.05 8.92
C ALA A 151 5.97 -15.39 8.44
N GLU A 152 4.66 -15.46 8.26
CA GLU A 152 3.98 -16.65 7.73
C GLU A 152 4.45 -17.00 6.31
N HIS A 153 4.63 -16.00 5.46
CA HIS A 153 5.13 -16.19 4.11
C HIS A 153 6.56 -16.74 4.11
N ILE A 154 7.44 -16.23 4.98
CA ILE A 154 8.81 -16.73 5.14
C ILE A 154 8.79 -18.20 5.60
N VAL A 155 8.00 -18.54 6.60
CA VAL A 155 7.87 -19.92 7.09
C VAL A 155 7.36 -20.84 5.96
N MET A 156 6.33 -20.41 5.25
CA MET A 156 5.82 -21.15 4.09
C MET A 156 6.90 -21.41 3.04
N MET A 157 7.69 -20.40 2.69
CA MET A 157 8.77 -20.56 1.70
C MET A 157 9.84 -21.54 2.20
N ILE A 158 10.27 -21.43 3.47
CA ILE A 158 11.26 -22.33 4.06
C ILE A 158 10.74 -23.77 4.00
N VAL A 159 9.52 -24.02 4.46
CA VAL A 159 8.93 -25.37 4.47
C VAL A 159 8.79 -25.89 3.04
N SER A 160 8.33 -25.08 2.11
CA SER A 160 8.18 -25.46 0.69
C SER A 160 9.52 -25.87 0.05
N LEU A 161 10.58 -25.15 0.35
CA LEU A 161 11.93 -25.45 -0.14
C LEU A 161 12.49 -26.74 0.50
N VAL A 162 12.41 -26.84 1.82
CA VAL A 162 12.94 -28.02 2.56
C VAL A 162 12.19 -29.30 2.16
N ARG A 163 10.91 -29.22 1.89
CA ARG A 163 10.07 -30.35 1.49
C ARG A 163 10.03 -30.57 -0.03
N ASP A 164 10.74 -29.75 -0.81
CA ASP A 164 10.72 -29.79 -2.27
C ASP A 164 9.30 -29.80 -2.88
N TYR A 165 8.41 -28.98 -2.27
CA TYR A 165 6.97 -28.98 -2.58
C TYR A 165 6.67 -28.80 -4.07
N HIS A 166 7.35 -27.88 -4.74
CA HIS A 166 7.06 -27.55 -6.13
C HIS A 166 7.35 -28.72 -7.09
N ASN A 167 8.48 -29.42 -6.89
CA ASN A 167 8.82 -30.58 -7.72
C ASN A 167 7.90 -31.77 -7.43
N GLN A 168 7.61 -32.02 -6.14
CA GLN A 168 6.68 -33.06 -5.74
C GLN A 168 5.29 -32.83 -6.34
N HIS A 169 4.79 -31.61 -6.27
CA HIS A 169 3.51 -31.23 -6.85
C HIS A 169 3.50 -31.49 -8.38
N ARG A 170 4.56 -31.09 -9.08
CA ARG A 170 4.68 -31.33 -10.53
C ARG A 170 4.68 -32.82 -10.87
N ILE A 171 5.50 -33.61 -10.16
CA ILE A 171 5.57 -35.07 -10.38
C ILE A 171 4.20 -35.74 -10.22
N VAL A 172 3.47 -35.40 -9.15
CA VAL A 172 2.14 -35.98 -8.89
C VAL A 172 1.14 -35.55 -9.98
N ASN A 173 1.16 -34.29 -10.38
CA ASN A 173 0.27 -33.79 -11.45
C ASN A 173 0.55 -34.44 -12.82
N GLU A 174 1.78 -34.87 -13.06
CA GLU A 174 2.17 -35.62 -14.27
C GLU A 174 1.89 -37.13 -14.15
N GLY A 175 1.24 -37.58 -13.07
CA GLY A 175 0.89 -38.97 -12.83
C GLY A 175 2.03 -39.81 -12.23
N GLY A 176 3.11 -39.17 -11.82
CA GLY A 176 4.22 -39.83 -11.12
C GLY A 176 3.92 -40.06 -9.65
N TRP A 177 4.73 -40.91 -9.04
CA TRP A 177 4.71 -41.21 -7.61
C TRP A 177 6.14 -41.25 -7.10
N ASN A 178 6.35 -40.70 -5.92
CA ASN A 178 7.67 -40.65 -5.28
C ASN A 178 7.79 -41.72 -4.21
#